data_bb5e2177a33121bf9f7d9466d94cb8e2
#
_entry.id   bb5e2177a33121bf9f7d9466d94cb8e2
#
_cell.length_a   1.000
_cell.length_b   1.000
_cell.length_c   1.000
_cell.angle_alpha   90.00
_cell.angle_beta   90.00
_cell.angle_gamma   90.00
#
_symmetry.space_group_name_H-M   'P 1'
#
loop_
_entity.id
_entity.type
_entity.pdbx_description
1 polymer ?
#
loop_
_entity_poly.entity_id
_entity_poly.type
_entity_poly.pdbx_seq_one_letter_code
_entity_poly.pdbx_strand_id
1 'polypeptide(L)'
;MTAPDIERPMSETPVTQTAAPTPRKALNPMLKFALELGPLALFFIVYSRVGIFAATGILMASVLVTLGVSYAMLRRFPIMPLITAVIVLIFGSLTLILHDETLIKIKPTALYILFGAALFVGLWLKKPLLKILFDGALHVTDEGWRKLTWRWAFFFLALAVLNEIVWRTQTTDMWVKFKTFGFLPLTLLFALAQAPLMMKYESKDEGSSDEL
;
A
#
# COMPACT_ATOMS: atom_id res chain seq x y z
N MET A 1 21.05 73.48 -30.71
CA MET A 1 20.01 73.62 -29.68
C MET A 1 19.17 72.35 -29.74
N THR A 2 19.64 71.32 -29.07
CA THR A 2 19.13 69.93 -29.11
C THR A 2 18.31 69.70 -27.83
N ALA A 3 17.05 69.36 -28.01
CA ALA A 3 16.15 69.06 -26.89
C ALA A 3 16.50 67.71 -26.25
N PRO A 4 16.33 67.56 -24.93
CA PRO A 4 16.61 66.28 -24.26
C PRO A 4 15.46 65.32 -24.43
N ASP A 5 15.84 64.06 -24.68
CA ASP A 5 14.97 62.86 -24.71
C ASP A 5 14.30 62.67 -23.34
N ILE A 6 12.97 62.64 -23.34
CA ILE A 6 12.18 62.32 -22.17
C ILE A 6 12.03 60.77 -22.09
N GLU A 7 12.80 60.17 -21.21
CA GLU A 7 12.63 58.74 -20.85
C GLU A 7 11.20 58.50 -20.31
N ARG A 8 10.46 57.68 -21.04
CA ARG A 8 9.16 57.17 -20.55
C ARG A 8 9.42 56.15 -19.45
N PRO A 9 8.76 56.23 -18.28
CA PRO A 9 8.87 55.21 -17.27
C PRO A 9 8.23 53.93 -17.81
N MET A 10 9.01 52.81 -17.74
CA MET A 10 8.53 51.48 -18.05
C MET A 10 7.37 51.11 -17.10
N SER A 11 6.22 50.82 -17.68
CA SER A 11 5.05 50.35 -16.95
C SER A 11 5.39 49.03 -16.26
N GLU A 12 5.45 49.04 -14.93
CA GLU A 12 5.52 47.88 -14.10
C GLU A 12 4.29 47.00 -14.38
N THR A 13 4.49 45.86 -15.02
CA THR A 13 3.47 44.80 -15.12
C THR A 13 3.11 44.38 -13.71
N PRO A 14 1.83 44.32 -13.32
CA PRO A 14 1.45 43.89 -12.00
C PRO A 14 1.84 42.41 -11.87
N VAL A 15 2.76 42.14 -10.94
CA VAL A 15 3.12 40.79 -10.53
C VAL A 15 1.85 40.15 -9.97
N THR A 16 1.27 39.24 -10.71
CA THR A 16 0.14 38.42 -10.26
C THR A 16 0.58 37.68 -8.99
N GLN A 17 0.16 38.18 -7.83
CA GLN A 17 0.33 37.48 -6.56
C GLN A 17 -0.36 36.15 -6.68
N THR A 18 0.43 35.10 -6.90
CA THR A 18 -0.02 33.71 -6.78
C THR A 18 -0.55 33.57 -5.36
N ALA A 19 -1.87 33.41 -5.23
CA ALA A 19 -2.52 33.22 -3.94
C ALA A 19 -1.84 32.07 -3.19
N ALA A 20 -1.33 32.37 -2.01
CA ALA A 20 -0.72 31.39 -1.14
C ALA A 20 -1.71 30.22 -0.94
N PRO A 21 -1.27 28.95 -1.03
CA PRO A 21 -2.16 27.82 -0.85
C PRO A 21 -2.77 27.89 0.55
N THR A 22 -4.10 27.86 0.60
CA THR A 22 -4.87 27.86 1.84
C THR A 22 -4.32 26.78 2.79
N PRO A 23 -4.05 27.11 4.06
CA PRO A 23 -3.47 26.16 5.00
C PRO A 23 -4.37 24.92 5.10
N ARG A 24 -3.84 23.78 4.70
CA ARG A 24 -4.53 22.49 4.82
C ARG A 24 -4.82 22.26 6.30
N LYS A 25 -6.09 22.05 6.64
CA LYS A 25 -6.51 21.72 8.01
C LYS A 25 -5.80 20.44 8.44
N ALA A 26 -4.68 20.57 9.10
CA ALA A 26 -3.90 19.47 9.64
C ALA A 26 -4.50 19.06 10.99
N LEU A 27 -4.61 17.77 11.22
CA LEU A 27 -4.99 17.24 12.53
C LEU A 27 -3.92 17.66 13.56
N ASN A 28 -4.37 17.95 14.79
CA ASN A 28 -3.45 18.15 15.91
C ASN A 28 -2.49 16.94 15.99
N PRO A 29 -1.16 17.14 16.04
CA PRO A 29 -0.19 16.06 16.07
C PRO A 29 -0.47 15.00 17.14
N MET A 30 -0.88 15.43 18.34
CA MET A 30 -1.26 14.53 19.44
C MET A 30 -2.48 13.66 19.09
N LEU A 31 -3.48 14.26 18.46
CA LEU A 31 -4.67 13.52 18.03
C LEU A 31 -4.35 12.53 16.91
N LYS A 32 -3.51 12.92 15.95
CA LYS A 32 -3.03 12.04 14.91
C LYS A 32 -2.30 10.82 15.51
N PHE A 33 -1.40 11.07 16.44
CA PHE A 33 -0.67 10.03 17.14
C PHE A 33 -1.61 9.09 17.93
N ALA A 34 -2.60 9.64 18.65
CA ALA A 34 -3.59 8.85 19.36
C ALA A 34 -4.48 8.00 18.42
N LEU A 35 -4.84 8.53 17.27
CA LEU A 35 -5.62 7.80 16.27
C LEU A 35 -4.81 6.68 15.59
N GLU A 36 -3.50 6.87 15.42
CA GLU A 36 -2.62 5.88 14.79
C GLU A 36 -2.20 4.77 15.76
N LEU A 37 -1.85 5.10 16.99
CA LEU A 37 -1.36 4.13 17.99
C LEU A 37 -2.45 3.61 18.93
N GLY A 38 -3.56 4.33 19.08
CA GLY A 38 -4.68 3.93 19.96
C GLY A 38 -5.21 2.53 19.65
N PRO A 39 -5.53 2.19 18.41
CA PRO A 39 -5.96 0.83 18.03
C PRO A 39 -4.95 -0.25 18.42
N LEU A 40 -3.66 0.03 18.23
CA LEU A 40 -2.59 -0.91 18.56
C LEU A 40 -2.43 -1.09 20.08
N ALA A 41 -2.50 -0.02 20.85
CA ALA A 41 -2.46 -0.09 22.30
C ALA A 41 -3.65 -0.89 22.87
N LEU A 42 -4.87 -0.64 22.35
CA LEU A 42 -6.06 -1.40 22.72
C LEU A 42 -5.91 -2.89 22.36
N PHE A 43 -5.36 -3.20 21.20
CA PHE A 43 -5.08 -4.57 20.80
C PHE A 43 -4.20 -5.28 21.83
N PHE A 44 -3.07 -4.70 22.24
CA PHE A 44 -2.15 -5.33 23.19
C PHE A 44 -2.75 -5.48 24.58
N ILE A 45 -3.52 -4.49 25.06
CA ILE A 45 -4.22 -4.56 26.34
C ILE A 45 -5.22 -5.73 26.35
N VAL A 46 -6.01 -5.87 25.30
CA VAL A 46 -7.01 -6.94 25.21
C VAL A 46 -6.34 -8.29 24.95
N TYR A 47 -5.31 -8.32 24.12
CA TYR A 47 -4.54 -9.53 23.86
C TYR A 47 -3.98 -10.14 25.16
N SER A 48 -3.42 -9.32 26.02
CA SER A 48 -2.84 -9.77 27.31
C SER A 48 -3.88 -10.27 28.32
N ARG A 49 -5.17 -9.90 28.16
CA ARG A 49 -6.25 -10.23 29.10
C ARG A 49 -7.20 -11.31 28.60
N VAL A 50 -7.52 -11.29 27.34
CA VAL A 50 -8.62 -12.09 26.75
C VAL A 50 -8.13 -13.01 25.61
N GLY A 51 -6.99 -12.71 25.00
CA GLY A 51 -6.41 -13.51 23.91
C GLY A 51 -6.59 -12.88 22.52
N ILE A 52 -6.05 -13.58 21.51
CA ILE A 52 -5.88 -13.05 20.14
C ILE A 52 -7.19 -12.73 19.44
N PHE A 53 -8.24 -13.51 19.63
CA PHE A 53 -9.50 -13.35 18.91
C PHE A 53 -10.26 -12.09 19.35
N ALA A 54 -10.39 -11.89 20.66
CA ALA A 54 -11.00 -10.69 21.21
C ALA A 54 -10.18 -9.44 20.86
N ALA A 55 -8.86 -9.52 20.94
CA ALA A 55 -7.95 -8.43 20.56
C ALA A 55 -8.10 -8.07 19.08
N THR A 56 -8.20 -9.06 18.20
CA THR A 56 -8.41 -8.82 16.77
C THR A 56 -9.77 -8.15 16.50
N GLY A 57 -10.84 -8.59 17.15
CA GLY A 57 -12.15 -7.96 17.02
C GLY A 57 -12.13 -6.48 17.47
N ILE A 58 -11.49 -6.18 18.60
CA ILE A 58 -11.34 -4.81 19.10
C ILE A 58 -10.44 -3.97 18.19
N LEU A 59 -9.36 -4.55 17.65
CA LEU A 59 -8.52 -3.86 16.66
C LEU A 59 -9.34 -3.45 15.44
N MET A 60 -10.13 -4.37 14.88
CA MET A 60 -11.00 -4.09 13.72
C MET A 60 -11.99 -2.96 14.02
N ALA A 61 -12.66 -3.03 15.17
CA ALA A 61 -13.62 -2.00 15.59
C ALA A 61 -12.92 -0.63 15.77
N SER A 62 -11.78 -0.59 16.47
CA SER A 62 -11.05 0.66 16.71
C SER A 62 -10.49 1.29 15.45
N VAL A 63 -10.04 0.49 14.48
CA VAL A 63 -9.58 1.01 13.18
C VAL A 63 -10.74 1.61 12.38
N LEU A 64 -11.92 1.01 12.42
CA LEU A 64 -13.14 1.60 11.80
C LEU A 64 -13.53 2.92 12.46
N VAL A 65 -13.48 2.99 13.79
CA VAL A 65 -13.72 4.24 14.53
C VAL A 65 -12.70 5.30 14.15
N THR A 66 -11.42 4.95 14.10
CA THR A 66 -10.34 5.85 13.69
C THR A 66 -10.56 6.39 12.27
N LEU A 67 -10.94 5.52 11.34
CA LEU A 67 -11.24 5.92 9.97
C LEU A 67 -12.45 6.87 9.92
N GLY A 68 -13.51 6.57 10.66
CA GLY A 68 -14.70 7.41 10.77
C GLY A 68 -14.39 8.80 11.35
N VAL A 69 -13.63 8.87 12.43
CA VAL A 69 -13.18 10.13 13.06
C VAL A 69 -12.31 10.93 12.08
N SER A 70 -11.35 10.27 11.44
CA SER A 70 -10.47 10.91 10.46
C SER A 70 -11.26 11.49 9.28
N TYR A 71 -12.24 10.75 8.78
CA TYR A 71 -13.13 11.22 7.73
C TYR A 71 -13.99 12.41 8.17
N ALA A 72 -14.60 12.35 9.36
CA ALA A 72 -15.42 13.42 9.89
C ALA A 72 -14.64 14.75 10.07
N MET A 73 -13.38 14.64 10.49
CA MET A 73 -12.53 15.80 10.74
C MET A 73 -11.94 16.39 9.45
N LEU A 74 -11.49 15.55 8.54
CA LEU A 74 -10.79 15.97 7.32
C LEU A 74 -11.75 16.21 6.14
N ARG A 75 -12.97 15.69 6.22
CA ARG A 75 -13.95 15.69 5.10
C ARG A 75 -13.37 15.12 3.80
N ARG A 76 -12.33 14.29 3.91
CA ARG A 76 -11.65 13.59 2.81
C ARG A 76 -11.25 12.19 3.31
N PHE A 77 -11.27 11.21 2.43
CA PHE A 77 -10.75 9.89 2.78
C PHE A 77 -9.21 9.94 2.86
N PRO A 78 -8.63 9.82 4.05
CA PRO A 78 -7.18 9.72 4.17
C PRO A 78 -6.73 8.36 3.63
N ILE A 79 -5.94 8.36 2.57
CA ILE A 79 -5.56 7.14 1.83
C ILE A 79 -4.85 6.14 2.74
N MET A 80 -3.91 6.59 3.58
CA MET A 80 -3.15 5.71 4.47
C MET A 80 -4.03 5.02 5.54
N PRO A 81 -4.84 5.72 6.35
CA PRO A 81 -5.79 5.09 7.25
C PRO A 81 -6.80 4.17 6.54
N LEU A 82 -7.21 4.49 5.32
CA LEU A 82 -8.09 3.63 4.53
C LEU A 82 -7.40 2.31 4.15
N ILE A 83 -6.17 2.38 3.66
CA ILE A 83 -5.37 1.17 3.33
C ILE A 83 -5.19 0.32 4.58
N THR A 84 -4.81 0.94 5.71
CA THR A 84 -4.65 0.24 6.99
C THR A 84 -5.95 -0.42 7.43
N ALA A 85 -7.10 0.28 7.33
CA ALA A 85 -8.39 -0.27 7.67
C ALA A 85 -8.74 -1.49 6.80
N VAL A 86 -8.55 -1.40 5.49
CA VAL A 86 -8.80 -2.51 4.57
C VAL A 86 -7.93 -3.72 4.94
N ILE A 87 -6.64 -3.51 5.15
CA ILE A 87 -5.70 -4.58 5.53
C ILE A 87 -6.13 -5.22 6.85
N VAL A 88 -6.37 -4.42 7.89
CA VAL A 88 -6.77 -4.91 9.22
C VAL A 88 -8.10 -5.65 9.17
N LEU A 89 -9.09 -5.15 8.44
CA LEU A 89 -10.39 -5.80 8.30
C LEU A 89 -10.27 -7.15 7.60
N ILE A 90 -9.48 -7.23 6.55
CA ILE A 90 -9.31 -8.48 5.80
C ILE A 90 -8.54 -9.51 6.62
N PHE A 91 -7.37 -9.14 7.17
CA PHE A 91 -6.57 -10.06 7.99
C PHE A 91 -7.26 -10.40 9.31
N GLY A 92 -7.93 -9.42 9.92
CA GLY A 92 -8.71 -9.63 11.14
C GLY A 92 -9.88 -10.57 10.91
N SER A 93 -10.67 -10.39 9.86
CA SER A 93 -11.74 -11.31 9.49
C SER A 93 -11.22 -12.71 9.22
N LEU A 94 -10.10 -12.80 8.50
CA LEU A 94 -9.44 -14.08 8.24
C LEU A 94 -9.02 -14.77 9.55
N THR A 95 -8.48 -14.03 10.50
CA THR A 95 -8.10 -14.54 11.83
C THR A 95 -9.32 -15.01 12.64
N LEU A 96 -10.43 -14.26 12.60
CA LEU A 96 -11.65 -14.60 13.34
C LEU A 96 -12.41 -15.80 12.75
N ILE A 97 -12.42 -15.94 11.44
CA ILE A 97 -13.15 -16.99 10.74
C ILE A 97 -12.37 -18.32 10.78
N LEU A 98 -11.05 -18.28 10.73
CA LEU A 98 -10.20 -19.43 10.52
C LEU A 98 -9.73 -20.08 11.84
N HIS A 99 -10.67 -20.62 12.63
CA HIS A 99 -10.38 -21.31 13.90
C HIS A 99 -10.05 -22.81 13.76
N ASP A 100 -10.33 -23.43 12.62
CA ASP A 100 -10.25 -24.87 12.41
C ASP A 100 -8.91 -25.29 11.76
N GLU A 101 -8.39 -26.48 12.10
CA GLU A 101 -7.13 -27.00 11.55
C GLU A 101 -7.16 -27.15 10.03
N THR A 102 -8.30 -27.52 9.46
CA THR A 102 -8.52 -27.60 8.02
C THR A 102 -8.35 -26.22 7.37
N LEU A 103 -8.72 -25.18 8.10
CA LEU A 103 -8.61 -23.80 7.66
C LEU A 103 -7.17 -23.26 7.67
N ILE A 104 -6.25 -23.89 8.40
CA ILE A 104 -4.82 -23.54 8.37
C ILE A 104 -4.25 -23.73 6.94
N LYS A 105 -4.74 -24.73 6.21
CA LYS A 105 -4.32 -25.02 4.83
C LYS A 105 -4.92 -24.04 3.81
N ILE A 106 -6.09 -23.48 4.12
CA ILE A 106 -6.77 -22.49 3.26
C ILE A 106 -6.24 -21.08 3.49
N LYS A 107 -5.63 -20.80 4.66
CA LYS A 107 -5.07 -19.45 4.96
C LYS A 107 -4.16 -18.91 3.86
N PRO A 108 -3.18 -19.65 3.32
CA PRO A 108 -2.34 -19.16 2.24
C PRO A 108 -3.13 -18.82 0.97
N THR A 109 -4.11 -19.66 0.59
CA THR A 109 -4.97 -19.39 -0.57
C THR A 109 -5.71 -18.08 -0.42
N ALA A 110 -6.38 -17.88 0.72
CA ALA A 110 -7.13 -16.66 1.00
C ALA A 110 -6.20 -15.42 0.97
N LEU A 111 -4.99 -15.54 1.53
CA LEU A 111 -4.00 -14.48 1.53
C LEU A 111 -3.53 -14.13 0.11
N TYR A 112 -3.22 -15.13 -0.71
CA TYR A 112 -2.79 -14.92 -2.09
C TYR A 112 -3.90 -14.32 -2.96
N ILE A 113 -5.14 -14.80 -2.81
CA ILE A 113 -6.30 -14.20 -3.50
C ILE A 113 -6.44 -12.74 -3.09
N LEU A 114 -6.30 -12.44 -1.79
CA LEU A 114 -6.39 -11.08 -1.29
C LEU A 114 -5.33 -10.17 -1.88
N PHE A 115 -4.06 -10.59 -1.89
CA PHE A 115 -2.99 -9.79 -2.48
C PHE A 115 -3.21 -9.61 -3.99
N GLY A 116 -3.57 -10.67 -4.70
CA GLY A 116 -3.92 -10.58 -6.12
C GLY A 116 -5.05 -9.60 -6.38
N ALA A 117 -6.16 -9.72 -5.62
CA ALA A 117 -7.31 -8.82 -5.74
C ALA A 117 -6.95 -7.37 -5.40
N ALA A 118 -6.18 -7.13 -4.32
CA ALA A 118 -5.74 -5.78 -3.96
C ALA A 118 -4.92 -5.13 -5.08
N LEU A 119 -4.01 -5.89 -5.71
CA LEU A 119 -3.23 -5.40 -6.84
C LEU A 119 -4.12 -5.12 -8.06
N PHE A 120 -5.12 -5.95 -8.37
CA PHE A 120 -6.07 -5.70 -9.45
C PHE A 120 -6.93 -4.47 -9.18
N VAL A 121 -7.41 -4.30 -7.94
CA VAL A 121 -8.16 -3.09 -7.54
C VAL A 121 -7.29 -1.85 -7.69
N GLY A 122 -6.04 -1.90 -7.26
CA GLY A 122 -5.07 -0.81 -7.45
C GLY A 122 -4.87 -0.45 -8.94
N LEU A 123 -4.78 -1.45 -9.80
CA LEU A 123 -4.69 -1.26 -11.25
C LEU A 123 -5.98 -0.63 -11.83
N TRP A 124 -7.14 -1.09 -11.39
CA TRP A 124 -8.43 -0.54 -11.82
C TRP A 124 -8.60 0.92 -11.41
N LEU A 125 -8.16 1.26 -10.19
CA LEU A 125 -8.14 2.64 -9.69
C LEU A 125 -7.03 3.50 -10.31
N LYS A 126 -6.24 2.97 -11.27
CA LYS A 126 -5.06 3.62 -11.87
C LYS A 126 -4.02 4.06 -10.83
N LYS A 127 -3.98 3.39 -9.69
CA LYS A 127 -3.01 3.59 -8.61
C LYS A 127 -2.28 2.28 -8.33
N PRO A 128 -1.21 1.96 -9.05
CA PRO A 128 -0.49 0.71 -8.84
C PRO A 128 0.07 0.66 -7.42
N LEU A 129 -0.48 -0.24 -6.59
CA LEU A 129 -0.12 -0.35 -5.17
C LEU A 129 1.37 -0.65 -4.97
N LEU A 130 1.99 -1.41 -5.89
CA LEU A 130 3.43 -1.68 -5.82
C LEU A 130 4.25 -0.39 -5.93
N LYS A 131 3.84 0.57 -6.75
CA LYS A 131 4.49 1.88 -6.81
C LYS A 131 4.44 2.57 -5.45
N ILE A 132 3.27 2.61 -4.81
CA ILE A 132 3.09 3.25 -3.50
C ILE A 132 3.94 2.57 -2.42
N LEU A 133 4.09 1.24 -2.50
CA LEU A 133 4.84 0.45 -1.53
C LEU A 133 6.36 0.61 -1.67
N PHE A 134 6.85 0.74 -2.91
CA PHE A 134 8.27 0.82 -3.24
C PHE A 134 8.69 2.21 -3.74
N ASP A 135 7.83 3.23 -3.54
CA ASP A 135 8.13 4.62 -3.93
C ASP A 135 9.40 5.10 -3.23
N GLY A 136 10.32 5.63 -4.02
CA GLY A 136 11.64 6.05 -3.56
C GLY A 136 12.71 4.95 -3.47
N ALA A 137 12.35 3.65 -3.55
CA ALA A 137 13.32 2.56 -3.58
C ALA A 137 13.67 2.10 -5.00
N LEU A 138 12.77 2.30 -5.95
CA LEU A 138 12.91 1.83 -7.33
C LEU A 138 12.47 2.92 -8.31
N HIS A 139 13.35 3.29 -9.21
CA HIS A 139 13.11 4.29 -10.25
C HIS A 139 12.56 3.61 -11.52
N VAL A 140 11.27 3.38 -11.57
CA VAL A 140 10.57 2.70 -12.66
C VAL A 140 9.47 3.59 -13.21
N THR A 141 9.32 3.65 -14.54
CA THR A 141 8.26 4.42 -15.19
C THR A 141 6.85 3.92 -14.81
N ASP A 142 5.82 4.76 -14.96
CA ASP A 142 4.44 4.39 -14.64
C ASP A 142 3.95 3.18 -15.45
N GLU A 143 4.41 3.04 -16.70
CA GLU A 143 4.12 1.87 -17.52
C GLU A 143 4.79 0.60 -16.97
N GLY A 144 6.03 0.71 -16.53
CA GLY A 144 6.76 -0.37 -15.87
C GLY A 144 6.07 -0.82 -14.58
N TRP A 145 5.65 0.12 -13.73
CA TRP A 145 4.88 -0.18 -12.52
C TRP A 145 3.57 -0.89 -12.81
N ARG A 146 2.84 -0.45 -13.85
CA ARG A 146 1.61 -1.12 -14.25
C ARG A 146 1.85 -2.56 -14.70
N LYS A 147 2.86 -2.80 -15.53
CA LYS A 147 3.21 -4.16 -16.01
C LYS A 147 3.69 -5.05 -14.86
N LEU A 148 4.52 -4.51 -13.97
CA LEU A 148 4.99 -5.22 -12.80
C LEU A 148 3.82 -5.63 -11.89
N THR A 149 2.89 -4.70 -11.63
CA THR A 149 1.70 -4.96 -10.80
C THR A 149 0.82 -6.05 -11.41
N TRP A 150 0.60 -6.05 -12.74
CA TRP A 150 -0.13 -7.11 -13.45
C TRP A 150 0.54 -8.48 -13.25
N ARG A 151 1.86 -8.57 -13.43
CA ARG A 151 2.60 -9.82 -13.27
C ARG A 151 2.51 -10.36 -11.84
N TRP A 152 2.68 -9.50 -10.84
CA TRP A 152 2.55 -9.89 -9.44
C TRP A 152 1.12 -10.31 -9.07
N ALA A 153 0.10 -9.63 -9.58
CA ALA A 153 -1.29 -9.99 -9.35
C ALA A 153 -1.61 -11.41 -9.87
N PHE A 154 -1.19 -11.73 -11.10
CA PHE A 154 -1.33 -13.07 -11.65
C PHE A 154 -0.48 -14.11 -10.92
N PHE A 155 0.71 -13.74 -10.49
CA PHE A 155 1.56 -14.64 -9.70
C PHE A 155 0.90 -15.02 -8.37
N PHE A 156 0.30 -14.07 -7.66
CA PHE A 156 -0.45 -14.38 -6.43
C PHE A 156 -1.65 -15.30 -6.71
N LEU A 157 -2.38 -15.09 -7.79
CA LEU A 157 -3.46 -16.01 -8.15
C LEU A 157 -2.92 -17.41 -8.50
N ALA A 158 -1.79 -17.50 -9.18
CA ALA A 158 -1.13 -18.79 -9.45
C ALA A 158 -0.70 -19.49 -8.16
N LEU A 159 -0.15 -18.75 -7.18
CA LEU A 159 0.17 -19.30 -5.86
C LEU A 159 -1.08 -19.77 -5.09
N ALA A 160 -2.20 -19.05 -5.19
CA ALA A 160 -3.46 -19.46 -4.60
C ALA A 160 -3.93 -20.80 -5.17
N VAL A 161 -3.96 -20.92 -6.50
CA VAL A 161 -4.33 -22.16 -7.20
C VAL A 161 -3.35 -23.28 -6.85
N LEU A 162 -2.07 -23.01 -6.84
CA LEU A 162 -1.04 -23.99 -6.50
C LEU A 162 -1.21 -24.49 -5.06
N ASN A 163 -1.49 -23.61 -4.10
CA ASN A 163 -1.79 -24.02 -2.72
C ASN A 163 -3.01 -24.94 -2.65
N GLU A 164 -4.11 -24.60 -3.37
CA GLU A 164 -5.32 -25.43 -3.43
C GLU A 164 -5.02 -26.82 -3.98
N ILE A 165 -4.26 -26.91 -5.05
CA ILE A 165 -3.87 -28.21 -5.63
C ILE A 165 -3.04 -29.01 -4.64
N VAL A 166 -2.01 -28.41 -4.04
CA VAL A 166 -1.08 -29.14 -3.16
C VAL A 166 -1.79 -29.64 -1.91
N TRP A 167 -2.56 -28.80 -1.20
CA TRP A 167 -3.18 -29.25 0.05
C TRP A 167 -4.34 -30.23 -0.18
N ARG A 168 -4.98 -30.23 -1.36
CA ARG A 168 -6.05 -31.18 -1.71
C ARG A 168 -5.54 -32.52 -2.21
N THR A 169 -4.35 -32.54 -2.82
CA THR A 169 -3.80 -33.73 -3.47
C THR A 169 -2.68 -34.42 -2.68
N GLN A 170 -2.07 -33.69 -1.74
CA GLN A 170 -0.92 -34.17 -0.99
C GLN A 170 -1.23 -34.35 0.50
N THR A 171 -0.39 -35.11 1.20
CA THR A 171 -0.46 -35.26 2.66
C THR A 171 -0.12 -33.94 3.35
N THR A 172 -0.54 -33.78 4.62
CA THR A 172 -0.25 -32.55 5.41
C THR A 172 1.26 -32.31 5.53
N ASP A 173 2.06 -33.37 5.71
CA ASP A 173 3.52 -33.23 5.80
C ASP A 173 4.14 -32.73 4.50
N MET A 174 3.65 -33.25 3.35
CA MET A 174 4.12 -32.82 2.04
C MET A 174 3.71 -31.33 1.79
N TRP A 175 2.49 -30.96 2.16
CA TRP A 175 2.04 -29.57 2.08
C TRP A 175 2.90 -28.61 2.93
N VAL A 176 3.25 -29.00 4.18
CA VAL A 176 4.14 -28.20 5.04
C VAL A 176 5.52 -28.05 4.42
N LYS A 177 6.11 -29.12 3.91
CA LYS A 177 7.40 -29.08 3.21
C LYS A 177 7.34 -28.18 1.99
N PHE A 178 6.29 -28.31 1.17
CA PHE A 178 6.09 -27.49 -0.01
C PHE A 178 5.88 -26.02 0.34
N LYS A 179 5.11 -25.72 1.40
CA LYS A 179 4.93 -24.34 1.90
C LYS A 179 6.26 -23.72 2.30
N THR A 180 7.13 -24.47 2.98
CA THR A 180 8.40 -23.94 3.50
C THR A 180 9.48 -23.86 2.42
N PHE A 181 9.62 -24.91 1.62
CA PHE A 181 10.71 -25.06 0.66
C PHE A 181 10.32 -24.86 -0.81
N GLY A 182 9.02 -24.79 -1.11
CA GLY A 182 8.53 -24.57 -2.47
C GLY A 182 8.15 -23.12 -2.74
N PHE A 183 7.29 -22.53 -1.91
CA PHE A 183 6.81 -21.16 -2.17
C PHE A 183 7.89 -20.10 -2.07
N LEU A 184 8.83 -20.21 -1.13
CA LEU A 184 9.87 -19.21 -0.96
C LEU A 184 10.82 -19.17 -2.17
N PRO A 185 11.43 -20.28 -2.63
CA PRO A 185 12.26 -20.27 -3.84
C PRO A 185 11.48 -19.84 -5.08
N LEU A 186 10.22 -20.29 -5.23
CA LEU A 186 9.37 -19.91 -6.34
C LEU A 186 9.14 -18.38 -6.38
N THR A 187 8.87 -17.77 -5.23
CA THR A 187 8.70 -16.32 -5.12
C THR A 187 10.00 -15.57 -5.42
N LEU A 188 11.13 -16.05 -4.93
CA LEU A 188 12.44 -15.46 -5.22
C LEU A 188 12.79 -15.56 -6.72
N LEU A 189 12.58 -16.70 -7.34
CA LEU A 189 12.80 -16.89 -8.77
C LEU A 189 11.89 -15.98 -9.59
N PHE A 190 10.61 -15.86 -9.20
CA PHE A 190 9.70 -14.96 -9.86
C PHE A 190 10.13 -13.49 -9.69
N ALA A 191 10.54 -13.08 -8.49
CA ALA A 191 11.04 -11.73 -8.22
C ALA A 191 12.29 -11.41 -9.06
N LEU A 192 13.26 -12.32 -9.13
CA LEU A 192 14.45 -12.20 -9.97
C LEU A 192 14.09 -12.11 -11.46
N ALA A 193 13.11 -12.86 -11.92
CA ALA A 193 12.62 -12.81 -13.29
C ALA A 193 11.95 -11.46 -13.67
N GLN A 194 11.66 -10.59 -12.68
CA GLN A 194 11.19 -9.23 -12.96
C GLN A 194 12.34 -8.24 -13.24
N ALA A 195 13.59 -8.56 -12.90
CA ALA A 195 14.72 -7.66 -13.10
C ALA A 195 14.86 -7.14 -14.54
N PRO A 196 14.74 -7.96 -15.61
CA PRO A 196 14.81 -7.45 -16.98
C PRO A 196 13.68 -6.47 -17.33
N LEU A 197 12.49 -6.67 -16.74
CA LEU A 197 11.38 -5.74 -16.90
C LEU A 197 11.70 -4.41 -16.23
N MET A 198 12.22 -4.45 -15.02
CA MET A 198 12.57 -3.25 -14.26
C MET A 198 13.68 -2.46 -14.97
N MET A 199 14.73 -3.12 -15.43
CA MET A 199 15.82 -2.50 -16.21
C MET A 199 15.30 -1.87 -17.51
N LYS A 200 14.35 -2.52 -18.21
CA LYS A 200 13.77 -1.99 -19.44
C LYS A 200 12.93 -0.72 -19.22
N TYR A 201 12.29 -0.59 -18.05
CA TYR A 201 11.40 0.51 -17.69
C TYR A 201 11.99 1.39 -16.59
N GLU A 202 13.31 1.35 -16.42
CA GLU A 202 14.03 2.26 -15.53
C GLU A 202 13.83 3.71 -15.99
N SER A 203 13.37 4.58 -15.10
CA SER A 203 13.33 6.01 -15.36
C SER A 203 14.74 6.55 -15.21
N LYS A 204 15.31 7.05 -16.29
CA LYS A 204 16.52 7.86 -16.20
C LYS A 204 16.16 9.14 -15.45
N ASP A 205 16.61 9.28 -14.23
CA ASP A 205 16.58 10.56 -13.55
C ASP A 205 17.34 11.57 -14.41
N GLU A 206 16.69 12.66 -14.80
CA GLU A 206 17.33 13.87 -15.33
C GLU A 206 18.12 14.58 -14.21
N GLY A 207 19.03 13.84 -13.61
CA GLY A 207 19.88 14.29 -12.50
C GLY A 207 21.32 14.49 -12.88
N SER A 208 21.62 14.99 -14.10
CA SER A 208 22.98 15.39 -14.46
C SER A 208 22.99 16.59 -15.42
N SER A 209 22.38 17.69 -15.02
CA SER A 209 22.51 18.96 -15.74
C SER A 209 22.85 20.14 -14.81
N ASP A 210 23.61 19.90 -13.74
CA ASP A 210 24.22 20.97 -12.94
C ASP A 210 25.66 20.63 -12.56
N GLU A 211 26.50 20.31 -13.57
CA GLU A 211 27.95 20.41 -13.47
C GLU A 211 28.51 20.74 -14.86
N LEU A 212 28.44 22.03 -15.27
CA LEU A 212 29.43 22.69 -16.13
C LEU A 212 29.47 24.19 -15.79
#